data_fbcd6b5fe64284acb900357e449c122e
#
_entry.id   fbcd6b5fe64284acb900357e449c122e
#
_cell.length_a   1.000
_cell.length_b   1.000
_cell.length_c   1.000
_cell.angle_alpha   90.00
_cell.angle_beta   90.00
_cell.angle_gamma   90.00
#
_symmetry.space_group_name_H-M   'P 1'
#
loop_
_entity.id
_entity.type
_entity.pdbx_description
1 polymer ?
#
loop_
_entity_poly.entity_id
_entity_poly.type
_entity_poly.pdbx_seq_one_letter_code
_entity_poly.pdbx_strand_id
1 'polypeptide(L)'
;MDHSWGPRPERGAPAMSWLHAHFSKDFAIHAILGFDPARDNGRELWLAHGYVLERGKVFGLKAGTGETLRLQERYPETISLQLTDSADRRWALSGRALTTMPWVYVPNSIGFNSLCEWTCGGLKGHGEAMDFIELPVLNALNSAPSTLRASRPL
;
A
#
# COMPACT_ATOMS: atom_id res chain seq x y z
N MET A 1 -17.48 5.54 3.27
CA MET A 1 -17.67 6.84 2.58
C MET A 1 -16.60 7.78 3.11
N ASP A 2 -15.74 8.30 2.23
CA ASP A 2 -14.71 9.28 2.59
C ASP A 2 -15.27 10.68 2.40
N HIS A 3 -15.10 11.54 3.41
CA HIS A 3 -15.45 12.95 3.39
C HIS A 3 -14.21 13.77 3.74
N SER A 4 -13.49 14.19 2.74
CA SER A 4 -12.33 15.04 2.93
C SER A 4 -12.56 16.42 2.31
N TRP A 5 -12.22 17.47 3.07
CA TRP A 5 -12.49 18.87 2.75
C TRP A 5 -11.18 19.66 2.71
N GLY A 6 -11.18 20.72 1.92
CA GLY A 6 -10.12 21.70 1.86
C GLY A 6 -9.29 21.61 0.58
N PRO A 7 -8.45 22.64 0.33
CA PRO A 7 -7.57 22.67 -0.82
C PRO A 7 -6.55 21.54 -0.71
N ARG A 8 -6.39 20.79 -1.79
CA ARG A 8 -5.37 19.74 -1.92
C ARG A 8 -4.34 20.21 -2.95
N PRO A 9 -3.05 20.12 -2.63
CA PRO A 9 -2.05 20.37 -3.65
C PRO A 9 -2.19 19.32 -4.75
N GLU A 10 -2.32 19.75 -5.99
CA GLU A 10 -2.33 18.86 -7.15
C GLU A 10 -0.94 18.32 -7.49
N ARG A 11 0.09 18.89 -6.88
CA ARG A 11 1.49 18.53 -7.09
C ARG A 11 2.21 18.38 -5.76
N GLY A 12 3.19 17.47 -5.70
CA GLY A 12 3.98 17.23 -4.51
C GLY A 12 3.26 16.44 -3.44
N ALA A 13 2.15 15.76 -3.76
CA ALA A 13 1.56 14.80 -2.87
C ALA A 13 2.50 13.60 -2.70
N PRO A 14 2.82 13.17 -1.47
CA PRO A 14 3.67 12.01 -1.28
C PRO A 14 2.99 10.78 -1.90
N ALA A 15 3.77 9.90 -2.50
CA ALA A 15 3.26 8.61 -2.92
C ALA A 15 2.80 7.82 -1.69
N MET A 16 1.63 7.22 -1.80
CA MET A 16 1.04 6.49 -0.69
C MET A 16 0.30 5.24 -1.15
N SER A 17 0.20 4.29 -0.25
CA SER A 17 -0.61 3.10 -0.42
C SER A 17 -1.67 3.06 0.69
N TRP A 18 -2.93 2.95 0.32
CA TRP A 18 -4.04 2.68 1.23
C TRP A 18 -4.38 1.21 1.15
N LEU A 19 -4.46 0.56 2.29
CA LEU A 19 -4.88 -0.82 2.30
C LEU A 19 -5.96 -1.09 3.34
N HIS A 20 -6.83 -2.02 2.97
CA HIS A 20 -7.83 -2.60 3.82
C HIS A 20 -7.71 -4.11 3.73
N ALA A 21 -7.61 -4.78 4.86
CA ALA A 21 -7.59 -6.23 4.96
C ALA A 21 -8.70 -6.68 5.92
N HIS A 22 -9.69 -7.41 5.41
CA HIS A 22 -10.82 -7.94 6.16
C HIS A 22 -10.68 -9.45 6.31
N PHE A 23 -10.61 -9.92 7.53
CA PHE A 23 -10.46 -11.35 7.87
C PHE A 23 -11.77 -11.95 8.39
N SER A 24 -12.59 -11.14 9.06
CA SER A 24 -13.91 -11.54 9.56
C SER A 24 -14.76 -10.29 9.85
N LYS A 25 -16.02 -10.47 10.21
CA LYS A 25 -16.88 -9.37 10.69
C LYS A 25 -16.31 -8.63 11.92
N ASP A 26 -15.43 -9.27 12.68
CA ASP A 26 -14.89 -8.77 13.94
C ASP A 26 -13.38 -8.46 13.86
N PHE A 27 -12.73 -8.68 12.70
CA PHE A 27 -11.30 -8.44 12.55
C PHE A 27 -10.96 -7.84 11.17
N ALA A 28 -10.41 -6.65 11.19
CA ALA A 28 -9.92 -5.95 10.01
C ALA A 28 -8.71 -5.07 10.37
N ILE A 29 -7.87 -4.81 9.38
CA ILE A 29 -6.74 -3.90 9.48
C ILE A 29 -6.83 -2.89 8.36
N HIS A 30 -6.67 -1.61 8.72
CA HIS A 30 -6.53 -0.51 7.80
C HIS A 30 -5.19 0.16 8.01
N ALA A 31 -4.45 0.43 6.94
CA ALA A 31 -3.21 1.18 7.00
C ALA A 31 -3.06 2.11 5.80
N ILE A 32 -2.51 3.29 6.07
CA ILE A 32 -2.00 4.23 5.09
C ILE A 32 -0.48 4.19 5.22
N LEU A 33 0.19 3.91 4.12
CA LEU A 33 1.62 3.73 4.06
C LEU A 33 2.21 4.75 3.09
N GLY A 34 3.33 5.35 3.45
CA GLY A 34 4.15 6.12 2.53
C GLY A 34 5.16 5.23 1.83
N PHE A 35 5.58 5.65 0.65
CA PHE A 35 6.73 5.09 -0.06
C PHE A 35 7.38 6.15 -0.95
N ASP A 36 8.65 5.94 -1.31
CA ASP A 36 9.35 6.78 -2.26
C ASP A 36 9.49 6.02 -3.59
N PRO A 37 8.77 6.41 -4.64
CA PRO A 37 8.85 5.73 -5.93
C PRO A 37 10.24 5.75 -6.57
N ALA A 38 11.06 6.77 -6.27
CA ALA A 38 12.41 6.91 -6.80
C ALA A 38 13.43 6.03 -6.04
N ARG A 39 13.07 5.55 -4.84
CA ARG A 39 13.90 4.70 -4.02
C ARG A 39 13.42 3.26 -4.12
N ASP A 40 14.30 2.39 -4.58
CA ASP A 40 14.03 0.96 -4.74
C ASP A 40 12.67 0.64 -5.43
N ASN A 41 12.31 1.48 -6.43
CA ASN A 41 11.03 1.40 -7.17
C ASN A 41 9.78 1.44 -6.26
N GLY A 42 9.85 2.19 -5.17
CA GLY A 42 8.75 2.27 -4.21
C GLY A 42 8.53 0.97 -3.44
N ARG A 43 9.56 0.16 -3.30
CA ARG A 43 9.45 -1.14 -2.64
C ARG A 43 9.30 -1.01 -1.13
N GLU A 44 10.07 -0.13 -0.52
CA GLU A 44 10.02 0.09 0.93
C GLU A 44 8.79 0.90 1.34
N LEU A 45 8.05 0.38 2.32
CA LEU A 45 6.87 1.01 2.89
C LEU A 45 7.13 1.43 4.35
N TRP A 46 6.55 2.56 4.75
CA TRP A 46 6.50 2.99 6.15
C TRP A 46 5.09 3.42 6.55
N LEU A 47 4.70 3.13 7.78
CA LEU A 47 3.39 3.49 8.29
C LEU A 47 3.25 5.01 8.43
N ALA A 48 2.22 5.59 7.80
CA ALA A 48 1.79 6.96 8.03
C ALA A 48 0.63 7.01 9.04
N HIS A 49 -0.36 6.12 8.90
CA HIS A 49 -1.54 6.05 9.76
C HIS A 49 -2.22 4.69 9.63
N GLY A 50 -3.00 4.29 10.64
CA GLY A 50 -3.81 3.09 10.52
C GLY A 50 -4.39 2.61 11.84
N TYR A 51 -5.16 1.54 11.77
CA TYR A 51 -5.76 0.90 12.94
C TYR A 51 -6.03 -0.58 12.71
N VAL A 52 -6.17 -1.30 13.80
CA VAL A 52 -6.72 -2.65 13.87
C VAL A 52 -8.11 -2.56 14.50
N LEU A 53 -9.12 -3.09 13.83
CA LEU A 53 -10.43 -3.35 14.39
C LEU A 53 -10.48 -4.80 14.86
N GLU A 54 -10.72 -5.03 16.13
CA GLU A 54 -10.85 -6.37 16.70
C GLU A 54 -11.97 -6.42 17.72
N ARG A 55 -12.97 -7.28 17.49
CA ARG A 55 -14.13 -7.49 18.39
C ARG A 55 -14.80 -6.18 18.81
N GLY A 56 -15.04 -5.30 17.85
CA GLY A 56 -15.67 -4.00 18.06
C GLY A 56 -14.79 -2.93 18.72
N LYS A 57 -13.51 -3.23 18.99
CA LYS A 57 -12.53 -2.27 19.52
C LYS A 57 -11.56 -1.84 18.44
N VAL A 58 -11.17 -0.57 18.48
CA VAL A 58 -10.20 0.02 17.56
C VAL A 58 -8.90 0.27 18.30
N PHE A 59 -7.80 -0.22 17.74
CA PHE A 59 -6.44 -0.01 18.23
C PHE A 59 -5.65 0.71 17.15
N GLY A 60 -5.22 1.93 17.40
CA GLY A 60 -4.38 2.70 16.47
C GLY A 60 -3.07 1.99 16.20
N LEU A 61 -2.58 2.03 14.96
CA LEU A 61 -1.21 1.59 14.63
C LEU A 61 -0.23 2.70 15.01
N LYS A 62 0.86 2.35 15.67
CA LYS A 62 1.90 3.29 16.12
C LYS A 62 3.22 3.16 15.37
N ALA A 63 3.46 2.02 14.75
CA ALA A 63 4.64 1.76 13.94
C ALA A 63 4.34 0.70 12.89
N GLY A 64 5.04 0.78 11.78
CA GLY A 64 4.95 -0.24 10.73
C GLY A 64 5.95 0.01 9.62
N THR A 65 6.45 -1.08 9.09
CA THR A 65 7.30 -1.14 7.91
C THR A 65 6.82 -2.25 7.01
N GLY A 66 7.25 -2.21 5.77
CA GLY A 66 6.89 -3.27 4.83
C GLY A 66 7.61 -3.16 3.51
N GLU A 67 7.19 -4.02 2.63
CA GLU A 67 7.74 -4.17 1.31
C GLU A 67 6.63 -4.51 0.32
N THR A 68 6.66 -3.86 -0.86
CA THR A 68 5.82 -4.20 -2.00
C THR A 68 6.69 -4.67 -3.15
N LEU A 69 6.51 -5.91 -3.61
CA LEU A 69 7.04 -6.35 -4.91
C LEU A 69 6.06 -5.92 -5.99
N ARG A 70 6.60 -5.36 -7.09
CA ARG A 70 5.80 -4.80 -8.18
C ARG A 70 6.11 -5.48 -9.51
N LEU A 71 5.08 -5.81 -10.25
CA LEU A 71 5.21 -6.20 -11.66
C LEU A 71 5.41 -4.95 -12.52
N GLN A 72 6.39 -5.01 -13.41
CA GLN A 72 6.73 -3.90 -14.31
C GLN A 72 6.94 -2.57 -13.55
N GLU A 73 7.42 -2.67 -12.29
CA GLU A 73 7.72 -1.53 -11.42
C GLU A 73 6.51 -0.64 -11.09
N ARG A 74 5.30 -1.12 -11.34
CA ARG A 74 4.05 -0.37 -11.14
C ARG A 74 3.03 -1.12 -10.32
N TYR A 75 2.67 -2.31 -10.78
CA TYR A 75 1.53 -3.05 -10.24
C TYR A 75 1.94 -3.82 -8.99
N PRO A 76 1.33 -3.60 -7.84
CA PRO A 76 1.56 -4.45 -6.68
C PRO A 76 1.32 -5.91 -7.03
N GLU A 77 2.27 -6.77 -6.67
CA GLU A 77 2.17 -8.22 -6.81
C GLU A 77 2.02 -8.89 -5.46
N THR A 78 2.96 -8.57 -4.55
CA THR A 78 2.90 -9.02 -3.17
C THR A 78 3.25 -7.87 -2.23
N ILE A 79 2.61 -7.85 -1.08
CA ILE A 79 2.79 -6.83 -0.04
C ILE A 79 3.06 -7.56 1.27
N SER A 80 4.14 -7.21 1.94
CA SER A 80 4.49 -7.77 3.26
C SER A 80 4.63 -6.65 4.27
N LEU A 81 3.92 -6.74 5.39
CA LEU A 81 3.91 -5.70 6.41
C LEU A 81 4.19 -6.27 7.79
N GLN A 82 4.92 -5.49 8.58
CA GLN A 82 5.11 -5.69 10.01
C GLN A 82 4.59 -4.44 10.73
N LEU A 83 3.47 -4.58 11.44
CA LEU A 83 2.78 -3.49 12.10
C LEU A 83 2.79 -3.69 13.61
N THR A 84 2.77 -2.58 14.37
CA THR A 84 2.62 -2.59 15.82
C THR A 84 1.49 -1.65 16.21
N ASP A 85 0.56 -2.11 17.02
CA ASP A 85 -0.56 -1.31 17.49
C ASP A 85 -0.28 -0.60 18.84
N SER A 86 -1.23 0.21 19.28
CA SER A 86 -1.14 0.99 20.53
C SER A 86 -1.09 0.14 21.79
N ALA A 87 -1.42 -1.15 21.71
CA ALA A 87 -1.30 -2.12 22.79
C ALA A 87 -0.02 -2.98 22.70
N ASP A 88 0.97 -2.56 21.90
CA ASP A 88 2.25 -3.25 21.66
C ASP A 88 2.13 -4.63 20.98
N ARG A 89 0.97 -4.95 20.42
CA ARG A 89 0.80 -6.19 19.67
C ARG A 89 1.37 -6.06 18.28
N ARG A 90 1.96 -7.15 17.80
CA ARG A 90 2.58 -7.22 16.47
C ARG A 90 1.69 -7.96 15.50
N TRP A 91 1.59 -7.42 14.29
CA TRP A 91 0.76 -7.93 13.21
C TRP A 91 1.62 -8.10 11.96
N ALA A 92 1.79 -9.35 11.53
CA ALA A 92 2.46 -9.67 10.26
C ALA A 92 1.38 -9.94 9.21
N LEU A 93 1.35 -9.10 8.16
CA LEU A 93 0.43 -9.25 7.05
C LEU A 93 1.20 -9.63 5.79
N SER A 94 0.62 -10.53 5.02
CA SER A 94 1.06 -10.79 3.65
C SER A 94 -0.14 -10.70 2.71
N GLY A 95 -0.02 -9.89 1.68
CA GLY A 95 -1.01 -9.67 0.64
C GLY A 95 -0.51 -10.15 -0.71
N ARG A 96 -1.39 -10.75 -1.50
CA ARG A 96 -1.15 -11.11 -2.89
C ARG A 96 -2.22 -10.45 -3.74
N ALA A 97 -1.82 -9.61 -4.69
CA ALA A 97 -2.74 -9.01 -5.63
C ALA A 97 -3.33 -10.07 -6.57
N LEU A 98 -4.65 -10.09 -6.68
CA LEU A 98 -5.40 -10.96 -7.58
C LEU A 98 -5.64 -10.28 -8.92
N THR A 99 -5.90 -8.99 -8.88
CA THR A 99 -6.09 -8.14 -10.05
C THR A 99 -5.78 -6.69 -9.66
N THR A 100 -5.35 -5.89 -10.63
CA THR A 100 -5.06 -4.46 -10.43
C THR A 100 -5.67 -3.65 -11.55
N MET A 101 -6.39 -2.60 -11.19
CA MET A 101 -6.97 -1.64 -12.11
C MET A 101 -6.27 -0.27 -11.95
N PRO A 102 -5.59 0.22 -13.00
CA PRO A 102 -5.11 1.60 -13.01
C PRO A 102 -6.26 2.58 -13.26
N TRP A 103 -6.23 3.73 -12.59
CA TRP A 103 -7.21 4.79 -12.79
C TRP A 103 -6.63 6.17 -12.51
N VAL A 104 -7.18 7.19 -13.17
CA VAL A 104 -6.75 8.57 -12.95
C VAL A 104 -7.49 9.11 -11.72
N TYR A 105 -6.73 9.38 -10.67
CA TYR A 105 -7.27 9.87 -9.40
C TYR A 105 -7.54 11.38 -9.44
N VAL A 106 -6.52 12.14 -9.87
CA VAL A 106 -6.59 13.58 -10.14
C VAL A 106 -5.76 13.84 -11.40
N PRO A 107 -5.82 15.02 -12.03
CA PRO A 107 -5.18 15.27 -13.33
C PRO A 107 -3.70 14.87 -13.42
N ASN A 108 -2.96 14.91 -12.30
CA ASN A 108 -1.53 14.63 -12.25
C ASN A 108 -1.15 13.36 -11.50
N SER A 109 -2.10 12.53 -11.12
CA SER A 109 -1.84 11.30 -10.35
C SER A 109 -2.59 10.11 -10.92
N ILE A 110 -1.95 8.96 -10.84
CA ILE A 110 -2.54 7.68 -11.17
C ILE A 110 -2.67 6.83 -9.89
N GLY A 111 -3.79 6.16 -9.75
CA GLY A 111 -4.02 5.13 -8.75
C GLY A 111 -3.89 3.74 -9.36
N PHE A 112 -3.36 2.80 -8.61
CA PHE A 112 -3.37 1.36 -8.92
C PHE A 112 -4.17 0.67 -7.83
N ASN A 113 -5.44 0.39 -8.12
CA ASN A 113 -6.32 -0.29 -7.18
C ASN A 113 -6.23 -1.80 -7.38
N SER A 114 -5.74 -2.50 -6.36
CA SER A 114 -5.53 -3.95 -6.38
C SER A 114 -6.49 -4.63 -5.41
N LEU A 115 -7.26 -5.59 -5.91
CA LEU A 115 -7.95 -6.55 -5.06
C LEU A 115 -6.92 -7.57 -4.57
N CYS A 116 -6.83 -7.77 -3.26
CA CYS A 116 -5.84 -8.61 -2.64
C CYS A 116 -6.45 -9.73 -1.79
N GLU A 117 -5.79 -10.87 -1.82
CA GLU A 117 -5.92 -11.90 -0.79
C GLU A 117 -4.90 -11.62 0.31
N TRP A 118 -5.35 -11.55 1.56
CA TRP A 118 -4.54 -11.24 2.72
C TRP A 118 -4.42 -12.42 3.66
N THR A 119 -3.26 -12.52 4.32
CA THR A 119 -3.05 -13.44 5.44
C THR A 119 -2.50 -12.69 6.65
N CYS A 120 -2.97 -13.05 7.86
CA CYS A 120 -2.49 -12.52 9.13
C CYS A 120 -2.68 -13.57 10.21
N GLY A 121 -1.59 -14.01 10.88
CA GLY A 121 -1.68 -14.99 11.98
C GLY A 121 -2.36 -16.31 11.58
N GLY A 122 -2.23 -16.75 10.33
CA GLY A 122 -2.89 -17.94 9.80
C GLY A 122 -4.34 -17.73 9.34
N LEU A 123 -4.92 -16.55 9.57
CA LEU A 123 -6.23 -16.18 9.02
C LEU A 123 -6.08 -15.74 7.57
N LYS A 124 -7.07 -16.06 6.75
CA LYS A 124 -7.20 -15.57 5.38
C LYS A 124 -8.30 -14.54 5.29
N GLY A 125 -8.09 -13.53 4.47
CA GLY A 125 -9.04 -12.46 4.24
C GLY A 125 -8.89 -11.86 2.85
N HIS A 126 -9.72 -10.86 2.55
CA HIS A 126 -9.67 -10.11 1.29
C HIS A 126 -9.73 -8.62 1.58
N GLY A 127 -9.33 -7.85 0.61
CA GLY A 127 -9.41 -6.40 0.70
C GLY A 127 -8.67 -5.74 -0.45
N GLU A 128 -8.38 -4.48 -0.27
CA GLU A 128 -7.79 -3.65 -1.31
C GLU A 128 -6.43 -3.10 -0.88
N ALA A 129 -5.56 -2.93 -1.85
CA ALA A 129 -4.38 -2.09 -1.76
C ALA A 129 -4.42 -1.09 -2.91
N MET A 130 -4.39 0.19 -2.59
CA MET A 130 -4.53 1.28 -3.55
C MET A 130 -3.31 2.18 -3.47
N ASP A 131 -2.48 2.16 -4.51
CA ASP A 131 -1.31 3.02 -4.62
C ASP A 131 -1.65 4.30 -5.38
N PHE A 132 -1.08 5.43 -4.93
CA PHE A 132 -1.18 6.73 -5.58
C PHE A 132 0.21 7.23 -5.92
N ILE A 133 0.44 7.52 -7.20
CA ILE A 133 1.74 7.99 -7.72
C ILE A 133 1.51 9.17 -8.66
N GLU A 134 2.30 10.23 -8.53
CA GLU A 134 2.27 11.33 -9.48
C GLU A 134 2.76 10.90 -10.87
N LEU A 135 2.08 11.34 -11.93
CA LEU A 135 2.44 11.03 -13.32
C LEU A 135 3.86 11.40 -13.71
N PRO A 136 4.42 12.57 -13.32
CA PRO A 136 5.81 12.90 -13.61
C PRO A 136 6.79 11.89 -13.00
N VAL A 137 6.53 11.44 -11.78
CA VAL A 137 7.35 10.42 -11.08
C VAL A 137 7.25 9.08 -11.81
N LEU A 138 6.04 8.65 -12.14
CA LEU A 138 5.82 7.41 -12.89
C LEU A 138 6.51 7.44 -14.25
N ASN A 139 6.47 8.57 -14.96
CA ASN A 139 7.16 8.74 -16.24
C ASN A 139 8.67 8.69 -16.08
N ALA A 140 9.22 9.28 -15.02
CA ALA A 140 10.65 9.21 -14.72
C ALA A 140 11.11 7.77 -14.46
N LEU A 141 10.34 7.00 -13.70
CA LEU A 141 10.61 5.57 -13.45
C LEU A 141 10.59 4.75 -14.75
N ASN A 142 9.67 5.07 -15.67
CA ASN A 142 9.58 4.38 -16.97
C ASN A 142 10.73 4.72 -17.91
N SER A 143 11.29 5.89 -17.79
CA SER A 143 12.38 6.39 -18.65
C SER A 143 13.75 6.03 -18.11
N ALA A 144 13.85 5.46 -16.89
CA ALA A 144 15.11 5.01 -16.31
C ALA A 144 15.73 3.90 -17.19
N PRO A 145 17.04 3.94 -17.47
CA PRO A 145 17.72 2.93 -18.27
C PRO A 145 17.50 1.54 -17.66
N SER A 146 17.29 0.56 -18.53
CA SER A 146 16.95 -0.84 -18.13
C SER A 146 18.06 -1.58 -17.35
N THR A 147 19.16 -0.94 -17.02
CA THR A 147 20.25 -1.49 -16.19
C THR A 147 19.77 -1.89 -14.79
N LEU A 148 18.70 -1.27 -14.29
CA LEU A 148 18.03 -1.70 -13.05
C LEU A 148 17.09 -2.91 -13.26
N ARG A 149 16.76 -3.23 -14.51
CA ARG A 149 15.89 -4.38 -14.85
C ARG A 149 16.62 -5.73 -14.87
N ALA A 150 17.96 -5.71 -14.93
CA ALA A 150 18.77 -6.89 -15.16
C ALA A 150 19.12 -7.71 -13.90
N SER A 151 18.72 -7.28 -12.72
CA SER A 151 19.10 -7.91 -11.44
C SER A 151 18.01 -8.78 -10.80
N ARG A 152 17.01 -9.26 -11.56
CA ARG A 152 16.12 -10.32 -11.06
C ARG A 152 16.66 -11.69 -11.47
N PRO A 153 17.10 -12.54 -10.55
CA PRO A 153 17.18 -13.98 -10.83
C PRO A 153 15.76 -14.52 -11.03
N LEU A 154 15.61 -15.35 -12.07
CA LEU A 154 14.41 -16.14 -12.34
C LEU A 154 14.11 -17.09 -11.19
#